data_f3d50f1ee33b5a69649183506cd45f6f
#
_entry.id   f3d50f1ee33b5a69649183506cd45f6f
#
_cell.length_a   1.000
_cell.length_b   1.000
_cell.length_c   1.000
_cell.angle_alpha   90.00
_cell.angle_beta   90.00
_cell.angle_gamma   90.00
#
_symmetry.space_group_name_H-M   'P 1'
#
loop_
_entity.id
_entity.type
_entity.pdbx_description
1 polymer ?
#
loop_
_entity_poly.entity_id
_entity_poly.type
_entity_poly.pdbx_seq_one_letter_code
_entity_poly.pdbx_strand_id
1 'polypeptide(L)'
;MSVYFGLQRQVWLRYLGRLAAGGMAALALLPVPVYGQRLDPVLLDAFLTDPLEADPRDPLLPTTVVDRPLSPLELYNLELELFRLDQQARALILAEQPNEAFALWMQEVQLRRVFGLEAELEALTRIGQQAWNAQRAQEIRLMAVRLERIWMAEKETATLERVETIAAIAQTLRMRDLSTEIYQQLLAMTATDEVAQQGWFVVLASHYLQWFDFANAARLYTDLAARAKIQGNVLEQTQYLKDLIFSYQEAKEYTQVLPVQTELLQLYRTSGQHDLEPPLEIDIARNFRAIDGDAQAVDYYNLAYVTAQSLQLYGHVSTVLKDLGDLYAEQGLTNEALTMYNLLVRAEQQAYNQHGILVAYDRLGQLYLESGDPDNALIAFRAGLAFAESLSYRQPYFTEQVARLSADTPADDLVAPPQETPSFGEALRESLRDNPPFDLDPADLDPTRIDPADAAETELPASPPEAIIDETVEDIAPEEGDPESVETPAP
;
A
#
# COMPACT_ATOMS: atom_id res chain seq x y z
N MET A 1 18.35 -12.05 -25.25
CA MET A 1 17.04 -11.52 -24.83
C MET A 1 16.60 -11.99 -23.44
N SER A 2 16.72 -13.27 -23.06
CA SER A 2 16.30 -13.79 -21.74
C SER A 2 17.02 -13.18 -20.51
N VAL A 3 18.24 -12.67 -20.65
CA VAL A 3 19.05 -12.11 -19.53
C VAL A 3 18.67 -10.66 -19.20
N TYR A 4 18.12 -9.91 -20.16
CA TYR A 4 17.69 -8.52 -19.95
C TYR A 4 16.36 -8.43 -19.15
N PHE A 5 15.45 -9.37 -19.35
CA PHE A 5 14.19 -9.47 -18.59
C PHE A 5 14.43 -9.84 -17.12
N GLY A 6 15.40 -10.69 -16.84
CA GLY A 6 15.75 -11.09 -15.46
C GLY A 6 16.35 -9.95 -14.62
N LEU A 7 17.11 -9.06 -15.25
CA LEU A 7 17.74 -7.93 -14.56
C LEU A 7 16.75 -6.79 -14.29
N GLN A 8 15.83 -6.50 -15.20
CA GLN A 8 14.77 -5.52 -14.96
C GLN A 8 13.77 -6.00 -13.89
N ARG A 9 13.37 -7.27 -13.93
CA ARG A 9 12.52 -7.89 -12.91
C ARG A 9 13.14 -7.79 -11.50
N GLN A 10 14.45 -8.02 -11.36
CA GLN A 10 15.13 -7.85 -10.05
C GLN A 10 15.28 -6.40 -9.62
N VAL A 11 15.42 -5.46 -10.53
CA VAL A 11 15.50 -4.03 -10.23
C VAL A 11 14.11 -3.53 -9.81
N TRP A 12 13.04 -3.91 -10.49
CA TRP A 12 11.66 -3.54 -10.15
C TRP A 12 11.18 -4.15 -8.83
N LEU A 13 11.46 -5.43 -8.57
CA LEU A 13 11.14 -6.08 -7.30
C LEU A 13 11.94 -5.49 -6.12
N ARG A 14 13.18 -5.05 -6.35
CA ARG A 14 13.99 -4.34 -5.33
C ARG A 14 13.51 -2.91 -5.07
N TYR A 15 12.94 -2.24 -6.07
CA TYR A 15 12.34 -0.91 -5.90
C TYR A 15 10.98 -0.99 -5.18
N LEU A 16 10.13 -1.95 -5.51
CA LEU A 16 8.84 -2.17 -4.86
C LEU A 16 9.00 -2.66 -3.41
N GLY A 17 9.94 -3.56 -3.14
CA GLY A 17 10.21 -4.04 -1.77
C GLY A 17 10.78 -2.97 -0.82
N ARG A 18 11.40 -1.90 -1.35
CA ARG A 18 11.87 -0.76 -0.55
C ARG A 18 10.80 0.31 -0.32
N LEU A 19 9.78 0.38 -1.18
CA LEU A 19 8.64 1.29 -1.01
C LEU A 19 7.61 0.74 0.00
N ALA A 20 7.46 -0.59 0.09
CA ALA A 20 6.53 -1.21 1.03
C ALA A 20 6.98 -1.15 2.51
N ALA A 21 8.29 -1.09 2.78
CA ALA A 21 8.81 -1.16 4.16
C ALA A 21 9.17 0.19 4.81
N GLY A 22 9.12 1.32 4.10
CA GLY A 22 9.62 2.58 4.67
C GLY A 22 9.03 3.87 4.10
N GLY A 23 8.10 3.82 3.16
CA GLY A 23 7.71 4.98 2.36
C GLY A 23 6.31 5.55 2.57
N MET A 24 5.39 4.87 3.23
CA MET A 24 3.99 5.33 3.30
C MET A 24 3.76 6.52 4.24
N ALA A 25 4.58 6.73 5.25
CA ALA A 25 4.44 7.89 6.14
C ALA A 25 4.92 9.23 5.51
N ALA A 26 5.74 9.18 4.45
CA ALA A 26 6.26 10.38 3.80
C ALA A 26 5.44 10.83 2.56
N LEU A 27 4.59 9.94 2.01
CA LEU A 27 3.77 10.25 0.83
C LEU A 27 2.49 11.06 1.15
N ALA A 28 2.06 11.06 2.41
CA ALA A 28 0.85 11.79 2.85
C ALA A 28 1.02 13.33 2.92
N LEU A 29 2.24 13.85 2.73
CA LEU A 29 2.54 15.29 2.77
C LEU A 29 3.04 15.87 1.44
N LEU A 30 3.05 15.09 0.36
CA LEU A 30 3.31 15.67 -0.95
C LEU A 30 2.08 16.49 -1.37
N PRO A 31 2.26 17.75 -1.79
CA PRO A 31 1.14 18.52 -2.29
C PRO A 31 0.50 17.74 -3.44
N VAL A 32 -0.79 17.48 -3.32
CA VAL A 32 -1.61 16.90 -4.39
C VAL A 32 -1.25 17.67 -5.66
N PRO A 33 -0.79 16.99 -6.73
CA PRO A 33 -0.49 17.71 -7.97
C PRO A 33 -1.72 18.51 -8.33
N VAL A 34 -1.54 19.80 -8.54
CA VAL A 34 -2.62 20.77 -8.78
C VAL A 34 -3.20 20.47 -10.17
N TYR A 35 -3.99 19.42 -10.30
CA TYR A 35 -4.76 19.11 -11.52
C TYR A 35 -5.85 20.17 -11.82
N GLY A 36 -6.01 21.17 -10.94
CA GLY A 36 -7.04 22.20 -11.05
C GLY A 36 -6.68 23.42 -11.90
N GLN A 37 -5.42 23.65 -12.23
CA GLN A 37 -5.07 24.77 -13.12
C GLN A 37 -5.17 24.31 -14.57
N ARG A 38 -6.02 24.98 -15.37
CA ARG A 38 -6.11 24.74 -16.82
C ARG A 38 -4.77 25.09 -17.47
N LEU A 39 -4.28 24.22 -18.36
CA LEU A 39 -3.17 24.59 -19.25
C LEU A 39 -3.57 25.79 -20.06
N ASP A 40 -2.61 26.71 -20.31
CA ASP A 40 -2.80 27.78 -21.26
C ASP A 40 -3.07 27.19 -22.67
N PRO A 41 -4.21 27.45 -23.28
CA PRO A 41 -4.54 26.90 -24.60
C PRO A 41 -3.50 27.22 -25.66
N VAL A 42 -2.90 28.41 -25.61
CA VAL A 42 -1.88 28.85 -26.56
C VAL A 42 -0.59 28.04 -26.41
N LEU A 43 -0.17 27.82 -25.16
CA LEU A 43 1.00 26.99 -24.86
C LEU A 43 0.77 25.52 -25.24
N LEU A 44 -0.43 25.01 -24.99
CA LEU A 44 -0.80 23.65 -25.34
C LEU A 44 -0.82 23.44 -26.86
N ASP A 45 -1.44 24.37 -27.59
CA ASP A 45 -1.49 24.33 -29.05
C ASP A 45 -0.09 24.41 -29.66
N ALA A 46 0.72 25.35 -29.20
CA ALA A 46 2.11 25.47 -29.62
C ALA A 46 2.92 24.18 -29.35
N PHE A 47 2.73 23.56 -28.19
CA PHE A 47 3.43 22.31 -27.86
C PHE A 47 2.95 21.12 -28.70
N LEU A 48 1.68 21.08 -29.09
CA LEU A 48 1.10 19.96 -29.83
C LEU A 48 1.24 20.09 -31.35
N THR A 49 1.51 21.28 -31.86
CA THR A 49 1.74 21.55 -33.30
C THR A 49 2.98 20.77 -33.78
N ASP A 50 2.91 20.23 -35.00
CA ASP A 50 4.07 19.58 -35.63
C ASP A 50 5.20 20.60 -35.81
N PRO A 51 6.42 20.34 -35.37
CA PRO A 51 7.52 21.28 -35.48
C PRO A 51 7.86 21.67 -36.92
N LEU A 52 7.53 20.83 -37.91
CA LEU A 52 7.74 21.14 -39.33
C LEU A 52 6.64 22.05 -39.91
N GLU A 53 5.45 22.09 -39.29
CA GLU A 53 4.30 22.89 -39.67
C GLU A 53 4.17 24.19 -38.87
N ALA A 54 4.93 24.32 -37.77
CA ALA A 54 4.87 25.47 -36.86
C ALA A 54 5.26 26.79 -37.58
N ASP A 55 4.55 27.87 -37.27
CA ASP A 55 4.86 29.23 -37.77
C ASP A 55 4.92 30.22 -36.58
N PRO A 56 6.08 30.80 -36.26
CA PRO A 56 7.38 30.58 -36.90
C PRO A 56 7.96 29.20 -36.61
N ARG A 57 8.72 28.67 -37.56
CA ARG A 57 9.47 27.41 -37.33
C ARG A 57 10.56 27.61 -36.30
N ASP A 58 10.88 26.50 -35.61
CA ASP A 58 11.98 26.47 -34.65
C ASP A 58 13.32 26.83 -35.33
N PRO A 59 14.15 27.72 -34.74
CA PRO A 59 15.42 28.15 -35.34
C PRO A 59 16.43 27.02 -35.56
N LEU A 60 16.30 25.87 -34.86
CA LEU A 60 17.16 24.71 -35.05
C LEU A 60 16.81 23.89 -36.29
N LEU A 61 15.61 24.10 -36.82
CA LEU A 61 15.19 23.47 -38.09
C LEU A 61 15.71 24.22 -39.28
N PRO A 62 16.12 23.52 -40.36
CA PRO A 62 16.59 24.19 -41.57
C PRO A 62 15.48 24.99 -42.25
N THR A 63 15.83 26.17 -42.75
CA THR A 63 14.92 27.03 -43.50
C THR A 63 14.75 26.48 -44.92
N THR A 64 13.97 25.42 -45.06
CA THR A 64 13.68 24.85 -46.39
C THR A 64 12.52 25.59 -47.05
N VAL A 65 12.73 26.07 -48.26
CA VAL A 65 11.71 26.69 -49.10
C VAL A 65 10.82 25.62 -49.78
N VAL A 66 11.22 24.34 -49.70
CA VAL A 66 10.56 23.22 -50.39
C VAL A 66 10.00 22.27 -49.34
N ASP A 67 8.73 21.90 -49.49
CA ASP A 67 8.06 20.88 -48.69
C ASP A 67 8.61 19.47 -49.01
N ARG A 68 9.65 19.08 -48.31
CA ARG A 68 10.32 17.78 -48.44
C ARG A 68 10.77 17.27 -47.09
N PRO A 69 10.92 15.94 -46.92
CA PRO A 69 11.57 15.36 -45.73
C PRO A 69 12.98 15.93 -45.55
N LEU A 70 13.43 16.04 -44.29
CA LEU A 70 14.80 16.46 -44.00
C LEU A 70 15.81 15.43 -44.57
N SER A 71 16.89 15.93 -45.14
CA SER A 71 17.98 15.11 -45.63
C SER A 71 18.74 14.47 -44.46
N PRO A 72 19.48 13.34 -44.68
CA PRO A 72 20.28 12.73 -43.62
C PRO A 72 21.28 13.68 -42.97
N LEU A 73 21.83 14.65 -43.71
CA LEU A 73 22.75 15.65 -43.16
C LEU A 73 22.02 16.66 -42.26
N GLU A 74 20.82 17.09 -42.65
CA GLU A 74 19.99 17.99 -41.83
C GLU A 74 19.54 17.31 -40.55
N LEU A 75 19.15 16.03 -40.61
CA LEU A 75 18.84 15.22 -39.42
C LEU A 75 20.08 15.06 -38.52
N TYR A 76 21.25 14.78 -39.09
CA TYR A 76 22.48 14.67 -38.31
C TYR A 76 22.84 15.98 -37.60
N ASN A 77 22.72 17.10 -38.29
CA ASN A 77 22.97 18.41 -37.67
C ASN A 77 21.95 18.71 -36.56
N LEU A 78 20.68 18.43 -36.79
CA LEU A 78 19.64 18.60 -35.76
C LEU A 78 19.93 17.72 -34.52
N GLU A 79 20.36 16.45 -34.69
CA GLU A 79 20.75 15.60 -33.62
C GLU A 79 21.89 16.17 -32.76
N LEU A 80 22.92 16.77 -33.42
CA LEU A 80 24.01 17.46 -32.73
C LEU A 80 23.52 18.68 -31.93
N GLU A 81 22.59 19.44 -32.47
CA GLU A 81 22.02 20.59 -31.76
C GLU A 81 21.14 20.15 -30.59
N LEU A 82 20.33 19.10 -30.72
CA LEU A 82 19.56 18.52 -29.60
C LEU A 82 20.47 17.99 -28.49
N PHE A 83 21.59 17.36 -28.84
CA PHE A 83 22.58 16.97 -27.84
C PHE A 83 23.17 18.18 -27.10
N ARG A 84 23.49 19.27 -27.80
CA ARG A 84 23.97 20.51 -27.17
C ARG A 84 22.91 21.13 -26.26
N LEU A 85 21.66 21.12 -26.71
CA LEU A 85 20.52 21.62 -25.96
C LEU A 85 20.31 20.85 -24.66
N ASP A 86 20.41 19.51 -24.68
CA ASP A 86 20.36 18.70 -23.45
C ASP A 86 21.52 19.03 -22.50
N GLN A 87 22.76 19.22 -23.01
CA GLN A 87 23.90 19.60 -22.19
C GLN A 87 23.70 20.99 -21.55
N GLN A 88 23.14 21.96 -22.29
CA GLN A 88 22.79 23.28 -21.75
C GLN A 88 21.72 23.19 -20.67
N ALA A 89 20.66 22.42 -20.92
CA ALA A 89 19.60 22.22 -19.94
C ALA A 89 20.14 21.60 -18.63
N ARG A 90 21.02 20.58 -18.73
CA ARG A 90 21.70 20.01 -17.57
C ARG A 90 22.56 21.02 -16.82
N ALA A 91 23.29 21.88 -17.53
CA ALA A 91 24.09 22.93 -16.92
C ALA A 91 23.20 23.95 -16.19
N LEU A 92 22.04 24.29 -16.75
CA LEU A 92 21.07 25.20 -16.12
C LEU A 92 20.46 24.59 -14.84
N ILE A 93 20.21 23.27 -14.81
CA ILE A 93 19.80 22.59 -13.56
C ILE A 93 20.87 22.76 -12.48
N LEU A 94 22.14 22.57 -12.82
CA LEU A 94 23.26 22.75 -11.89
C LEU A 94 23.43 24.21 -11.44
N ALA A 95 23.02 25.17 -12.29
CA ALA A 95 23.01 26.60 -11.99
C ALA A 95 21.74 27.07 -11.25
N GLU A 96 20.88 26.15 -10.80
CA GLU A 96 19.61 26.43 -10.12
C GLU A 96 18.62 27.26 -10.96
N GLN A 97 18.65 27.08 -12.28
CA GLN A 97 17.77 27.72 -13.27
C GLN A 97 16.80 26.71 -13.93
N PRO A 98 15.91 26.08 -13.17
CA PRO A 98 15.07 24.99 -13.69
C PRO A 98 14.07 25.44 -14.77
N ASN A 99 13.57 26.68 -14.71
CA ASN A 99 12.61 27.15 -15.71
C ASN A 99 13.23 27.21 -17.11
N GLU A 100 14.43 27.70 -17.22
CA GLU A 100 15.18 27.80 -18.48
C GLU A 100 15.59 26.41 -18.97
N ALA A 101 16.03 25.53 -18.05
CA ALA A 101 16.35 24.13 -18.38
C ALA A 101 15.15 23.38 -18.97
N PHE A 102 13.99 23.47 -18.32
CA PHE A 102 12.78 22.81 -18.81
C PHE A 102 12.24 23.41 -20.11
N ALA A 103 12.41 24.72 -20.35
CA ALA A 103 12.08 25.32 -21.65
C ALA A 103 12.88 24.64 -22.78
N LEU A 104 14.19 24.41 -22.59
CA LEU A 104 15.04 23.73 -23.56
C LEU A 104 14.62 22.25 -23.72
N TRP A 105 14.37 21.54 -22.65
CA TRP A 105 13.94 20.14 -22.72
C TRP A 105 12.56 19.98 -23.38
N MET A 106 11.62 20.90 -23.16
CA MET A 106 10.32 20.87 -23.85
C MET A 106 10.46 21.14 -25.36
N GLN A 107 11.39 22.02 -25.75
CA GLN A 107 11.79 22.23 -27.16
C GLN A 107 12.39 20.93 -27.73
N GLU A 108 13.26 20.25 -27.00
CA GLU A 108 13.80 18.94 -27.40
C GLU A 108 12.69 17.92 -27.66
N VAL A 109 11.72 17.75 -26.73
CA VAL A 109 10.59 16.83 -26.91
C VAL A 109 9.83 17.10 -28.21
N GLN A 110 9.60 18.40 -28.54
CA GLN A 110 8.94 18.74 -29.78
C GLN A 110 9.77 18.37 -31.02
N LEU A 111 11.06 18.72 -31.04
CA LEU A 111 11.94 18.49 -32.16
C LEU A 111 12.28 17.03 -32.41
N ARG A 112 12.24 16.18 -31.35
CA ARG A 112 12.42 14.71 -31.46
C ARG A 112 11.34 14.06 -32.34
N ARG A 113 10.18 14.67 -32.51
CA ARG A 113 9.11 14.18 -33.40
C ARG A 113 9.58 14.07 -34.86
N VAL A 114 10.51 14.94 -35.28
CA VAL A 114 11.08 14.90 -36.61
C VAL A 114 11.85 13.59 -36.91
N PHE A 115 12.35 12.92 -35.87
CA PHE A 115 13.04 11.63 -35.98
C PHE A 115 12.10 10.41 -35.87
N GLY A 116 10.80 10.68 -35.69
CA GLY A 116 9.79 9.64 -35.53
C GLY A 116 9.42 9.33 -34.08
N LEU A 117 8.44 8.45 -33.95
CA LEU A 117 7.79 8.17 -32.67
C LEU A 117 8.74 7.62 -31.61
N GLU A 118 9.65 6.73 -31.96
CA GLU A 118 10.58 6.12 -30.99
C GLU A 118 11.48 7.17 -30.32
N ALA A 119 11.99 8.13 -31.12
CA ALA A 119 12.80 9.21 -30.59
C ALA A 119 11.98 10.17 -29.68
N GLU A 120 10.73 10.38 -30.02
CA GLU A 120 9.81 11.16 -29.17
C GLU A 120 9.53 10.43 -27.84
N LEU A 121 9.23 9.13 -27.87
CA LEU A 121 8.98 8.33 -26.66
C LEU A 121 10.21 8.27 -25.74
N GLU A 122 11.41 8.15 -26.31
CA GLU A 122 12.67 8.21 -25.55
C GLU A 122 12.83 9.56 -24.84
N ALA A 123 12.56 10.67 -25.53
CA ALA A 123 12.62 11.99 -24.94
C ALA A 123 11.56 12.18 -23.84
N LEU A 124 10.32 11.74 -24.08
CA LEU A 124 9.24 11.75 -23.07
C LEU A 124 9.60 10.95 -21.82
N THR A 125 10.23 9.78 -21.99
CA THR A 125 10.69 8.97 -20.87
C THR A 125 11.71 9.71 -20.01
N ARG A 126 12.75 10.22 -20.64
CA ARG A 126 13.88 10.87 -19.96
C ARG A 126 13.46 12.19 -19.32
N ILE A 127 12.81 13.05 -20.10
CA ILE A 127 12.42 14.39 -19.65
C ILE A 127 11.25 14.32 -18.68
N GLY A 128 10.31 13.41 -18.89
CA GLY A 128 9.21 13.14 -17.96
C GLY A 128 9.70 12.76 -16.56
N GLN A 129 10.73 11.89 -16.47
CA GLN A 129 11.35 11.55 -15.19
C GLN A 129 12.00 12.77 -14.52
N GLN A 130 12.69 13.63 -15.29
CA GLN A 130 13.26 14.86 -14.75
C GLN A 130 12.16 15.84 -14.28
N ALA A 131 11.10 15.99 -15.07
CA ALA A 131 9.97 16.85 -14.72
C ALA A 131 9.27 16.37 -13.44
N TRP A 132 9.11 15.05 -13.29
CA TRP A 132 8.57 14.46 -12.05
C TRP A 132 9.46 14.76 -10.84
N ASN A 133 10.76 14.49 -10.94
CA ASN A 133 11.72 14.71 -9.85
C ASN A 133 11.80 16.20 -9.44
N ALA A 134 11.65 17.10 -10.42
CA ALA A 134 11.66 18.55 -10.19
C ALA A 134 10.25 19.13 -9.92
N GLN A 135 9.21 18.30 -9.79
CA GLN A 135 7.81 18.70 -9.53
C GLN A 135 7.25 19.71 -10.56
N ARG A 136 7.57 19.52 -11.82
CA ARG A 136 7.20 20.41 -12.94
C ARG A 136 5.80 20.08 -13.46
N ALA A 137 4.78 20.50 -12.72
CA ALA A 137 3.39 20.13 -12.99
C ALA A 137 2.87 20.58 -14.38
N GLN A 138 3.33 21.71 -14.91
CA GLN A 138 2.93 22.23 -16.24
C GLN A 138 3.50 21.36 -17.34
N GLU A 139 4.79 21.06 -17.29
CA GLU A 139 5.50 20.25 -18.28
C GLU A 139 5.00 18.81 -18.28
N ILE A 140 4.76 18.23 -17.08
CA ILE A 140 4.14 16.91 -16.94
C ILE A 140 2.80 16.88 -17.67
N ARG A 141 1.93 17.87 -17.46
CA ARG A 141 0.61 17.91 -18.11
C ARG A 141 0.68 18.08 -19.64
N LEU A 142 1.63 18.89 -20.14
CA LEU A 142 1.85 19.02 -21.59
C LEU A 142 2.25 17.67 -22.21
N MET A 143 3.22 16.99 -21.57
CA MET A 143 3.67 15.67 -22.00
C MET A 143 2.54 14.61 -21.86
N ALA A 144 1.72 14.69 -20.81
CA ALA A 144 0.58 13.80 -20.63
C ALA A 144 -0.43 13.92 -21.77
N VAL A 145 -0.86 15.13 -22.13
CA VAL A 145 -1.78 15.34 -23.28
C VAL A 145 -1.18 14.85 -24.58
N ARG A 146 0.13 15.01 -24.76
CA ARG A 146 0.81 14.47 -25.95
C ARG A 146 0.81 12.95 -25.95
N LEU A 147 1.10 12.31 -24.81
CA LEU A 147 1.11 10.87 -24.68
C LEU A 147 -0.28 10.26 -24.94
N GLU A 148 -1.36 10.91 -24.47
CA GLU A 148 -2.73 10.50 -24.80
C GLU A 148 -2.98 10.50 -26.31
N ARG A 149 -2.54 11.55 -27.03
CA ARG A 149 -2.66 11.60 -28.50
C ARG A 149 -1.87 10.48 -29.19
N ILE A 150 -0.65 10.21 -28.71
CA ILE A 150 0.17 9.08 -29.20
C ILE A 150 -0.58 7.77 -28.97
N TRP A 151 -1.09 7.55 -27.77
CA TRP A 151 -1.82 6.34 -27.44
C TRP A 151 -3.05 6.15 -28.34
N MET A 152 -3.87 7.17 -28.49
CA MET A 152 -5.06 7.13 -29.35
C MET A 152 -4.74 6.82 -30.82
N ALA A 153 -3.57 7.22 -31.31
CA ALA A 153 -3.13 6.93 -32.67
C ALA A 153 -2.53 5.52 -32.84
N GLU A 154 -1.84 5.01 -31.79
CA GLU A 154 -1.04 3.80 -31.87
C GLU A 154 -1.73 2.56 -31.29
N LYS A 155 -2.71 2.68 -30.41
CA LYS A 155 -3.25 1.58 -29.59
C LYS A 155 -3.68 0.35 -30.37
N GLU A 156 -4.14 0.50 -31.63
CA GLU A 156 -4.60 -0.62 -32.46
C GLU A 156 -3.45 -1.32 -33.21
N THR A 157 -2.31 -0.65 -33.38
CA THR A 157 -1.22 -1.10 -34.25
C THR A 157 0.12 -1.26 -33.53
N ALA A 158 0.23 -0.77 -32.29
CA ALA A 158 1.46 -0.79 -31.55
C ALA A 158 1.95 -2.21 -31.23
N THR A 159 3.25 -2.41 -31.33
CA THR A 159 3.91 -3.64 -30.87
C THR A 159 3.87 -3.71 -29.35
N LEU A 160 3.99 -4.92 -28.80
CA LEU A 160 4.06 -5.14 -27.33
C LEU A 160 5.08 -4.22 -26.67
N GLU A 161 6.31 -4.15 -27.21
CA GLU A 161 7.41 -3.31 -26.69
C GLU A 161 7.03 -1.82 -26.66
N ARG A 162 6.31 -1.35 -27.67
CA ARG A 162 5.86 0.05 -27.73
C ARG A 162 4.77 0.32 -26.69
N VAL A 163 3.83 -0.58 -26.52
CA VAL A 163 2.79 -0.48 -25.49
C VAL A 163 3.41 -0.45 -24.09
N GLU A 164 4.41 -1.31 -23.84
CA GLU A 164 5.20 -1.31 -22.58
C GLU A 164 5.90 0.04 -22.34
N THR A 165 6.49 0.62 -23.38
CA THR A 165 7.15 1.92 -23.30
C THR A 165 6.14 3.03 -22.95
N ILE A 166 5.00 3.05 -23.65
CA ILE A 166 3.94 4.05 -23.39
C ILE A 166 3.39 3.87 -21.96
N ALA A 167 3.20 2.63 -21.48
CA ALA A 167 2.78 2.35 -20.12
C ALA A 167 3.74 2.92 -19.07
N ALA A 168 5.05 2.73 -19.28
CA ALA A 168 6.08 3.26 -18.38
C ALA A 168 6.10 4.79 -18.32
N ILE A 169 5.90 5.45 -19.48
CA ILE A 169 5.79 6.91 -19.55
C ILE A 169 4.52 7.38 -18.84
N ALA A 170 3.36 6.75 -19.10
CA ALA A 170 2.09 7.09 -18.48
C ALA A 170 2.16 6.97 -16.93
N GLN A 171 2.83 5.93 -16.43
CA GLN A 171 3.08 5.76 -15.00
C GLN A 171 3.99 6.87 -14.43
N THR A 172 5.06 7.23 -15.15
CA THR A 172 5.98 8.30 -14.75
C THR A 172 5.26 9.65 -14.70
N LEU A 173 4.40 9.92 -15.66
CA LEU A 173 3.59 11.15 -15.74
C LEU A 173 2.34 11.12 -14.83
N ARG A 174 2.16 10.04 -14.05
CA ARG A 174 1.03 9.86 -13.13
C ARG A 174 -0.35 9.91 -13.78
N MET A 175 -0.48 9.30 -14.93
CA MET A 175 -1.72 9.23 -15.72
C MET A 175 -2.50 7.96 -15.34
N ARG A 176 -3.23 8.00 -14.21
CA ARG A 176 -3.93 6.84 -13.64
C ARG A 176 -4.76 6.07 -14.66
N ASP A 177 -5.70 6.78 -15.28
CA ASP A 177 -6.69 6.14 -16.14
C ASP A 177 -6.05 5.58 -17.41
N LEU A 178 -5.15 6.34 -18.03
CA LEU A 178 -4.40 5.88 -19.19
C LEU A 178 -3.50 4.68 -18.86
N SER A 179 -2.78 4.72 -17.73
CA SER A 179 -1.96 3.58 -17.30
C SER A 179 -2.81 2.33 -17.09
N THR A 180 -4.00 2.48 -16.49
CA THR A 180 -4.93 1.36 -16.29
C THR A 180 -5.39 0.77 -17.63
N GLU A 181 -5.81 1.60 -18.58
CA GLU A 181 -6.20 1.17 -19.93
C GLU A 181 -5.07 0.40 -20.63
N ILE A 182 -3.86 0.96 -20.59
CA ILE A 182 -2.69 0.35 -21.24
C ILE A 182 -2.33 -1.00 -20.58
N TYR A 183 -2.36 -1.11 -19.24
CA TYR A 183 -2.09 -2.38 -18.57
C TYR A 183 -3.13 -3.45 -18.90
N GLN A 184 -4.41 -3.09 -19.06
CA GLN A 184 -5.45 -3.99 -19.52
C GLN A 184 -5.20 -4.46 -20.97
N GLN A 185 -4.74 -3.59 -21.84
CA GLN A 185 -4.34 -3.99 -23.19
C GLN A 185 -3.11 -4.91 -23.20
N LEU A 186 -2.10 -4.66 -22.36
CA LEU A 186 -0.95 -5.57 -22.20
C LEU A 186 -1.37 -6.96 -21.73
N LEU A 187 -2.35 -7.05 -20.82
CA LEU A 187 -2.94 -8.32 -20.39
C LEU A 187 -3.63 -9.04 -21.56
N ALA A 188 -4.36 -8.32 -22.40
CA ALA A 188 -4.99 -8.89 -23.58
C ALA A 188 -3.98 -9.36 -24.64
N MET A 189 -2.94 -8.56 -24.90
CA MET A 189 -1.87 -8.91 -25.85
C MET A 189 -1.04 -10.11 -25.41
N THR A 190 -0.92 -10.35 -24.10
CA THR A 190 -0.14 -11.44 -23.51
C THR A 190 -0.99 -12.63 -23.08
N ALA A 191 -2.26 -12.70 -23.47
CA ALA A 191 -3.21 -13.73 -23.03
C ALA A 191 -2.76 -15.19 -23.29
N THR A 192 -1.90 -15.41 -24.29
CA THR A 192 -1.35 -16.74 -24.62
C THR A 192 0.01 -17.03 -23.97
N ASP A 193 0.63 -16.03 -23.34
CA ASP A 193 1.88 -16.16 -22.59
C ASP A 193 1.60 -16.04 -21.11
N GLU A 194 1.40 -17.17 -20.42
CA GLU A 194 1.02 -17.21 -19.01
C GLU A 194 2.02 -16.47 -18.10
N VAL A 195 3.31 -16.54 -18.40
CA VAL A 195 4.36 -15.87 -17.58
C VAL A 195 4.31 -14.36 -17.76
N ALA A 196 4.19 -13.88 -19.00
CA ALA A 196 4.06 -12.46 -19.27
C ALA A 196 2.74 -11.91 -18.70
N GLN A 197 1.64 -12.63 -18.88
CA GLN A 197 0.34 -12.25 -18.34
C GLN A 197 0.34 -12.14 -16.81
N GLN A 198 0.92 -13.14 -16.11
CA GLN A 198 1.06 -13.07 -14.64
C GLN A 198 1.87 -11.85 -14.21
N GLY A 199 2.94 -11.51 -14.95
CA GLY A 199 3.71 -10.29 -14.70
C GLY A 199 2.86 -9.02 -14.77
N TRP A 200 2.00 -8.91 -15.80
CA TRP A 200 1.12 -7.75 -15.95
C TRP A 200 0.00 -7.70 -14.92
N PHE A 201 -0.52 -8.85 -14.46
CA PHE A 201 -1.45 -8.86 -13.33
C PHE A 201 -0.82 -8.27 -12.07
N VAL A 202 0.44 -8.61 -11.76
CA VAL A 202 1.17 -8.04 -10.61
C VAL A 202 1.37 -6.53 -10.77
N VAL A 203 1.74 -6.08 -11.97
CA VAL A 203 1.93 -4.65 -12.26
C VAL A 203 0.62 -3.89 -12.09
N LEU A 204 -0.48 -4.40 -12.64
CA LEU A 204 -1.79 -3.77 -12.53
C LEU A 204 -2.31 -3.77 -11.09
N ALA A 205 -2.13 -4.86 -10.33
CA ALA A 205 -2.50 -4.91 -8.93
C ALA A 205 -1.73 -3.88 -8.10
N SER A 206 -0.41 -3.79 -8.31
CA SER A 206 0.44 -2.76 -7.67
C SER A 206 0.04 -1.34 -8.08
N HIS A 207 -0.37 -1.14 -9.34
CA HIS A 207 -0.87 0.14 -9.82
C HIS A 207 -2.15 0.54 -9.07
N TYR A 208 -3.11 -0.37 -8.90
CA TYR A 208 -4.32 -0.10 -8.12
C TYR A 208 -4.00 0.27 -6.67
N LEU A 209 -3.04 -0.42 -6.02
CA LEU A 209 -2.58 -0.03 -4.67
C LEU A 209 -2.00 1.39 -4.61
N GLN A 210 -1.17 1.76 -5.60
CA GLN A 210 -0.57 3.11 -5.66
C GLN A 210 -1.61 4.22 -5.81
N TRP A 211 -2.78 3.90 -6.37
CA TRP A 211 -3.88 4.82 -6.54
C TRP A 211 -5.02 4.63 -5.55
N PHE A 212 -4.77 3.89 -4.46
CA PHE A 212 -5.74 3.64 -3.38
C PHE A 212 -7.04 2.96 -3.87
N ASP A 213 -6.97 2.23 -4.98
CA ASP A 213 -8.07 1.43 -5.51
C ASP A 213 -7.97 0.01 -4.95
N PHE A 214 -8.24 -0.09 -3.65
CA PHE A 214 -8.02 -1.31 -2.88
C PHE A 214 -8.94 -2.46 -3.33
N ALA A 215 -10.16 -2.15 -3.76
CA ALA A 215 -11.10 -3.18 -4.23
C ALA A 215 -10.60 -3.89 -5.50
N ASN A 216 -10.12 -3.14 -6.49
CA ASN A 216 -9.54 -3.72 -7.70
C ASN A 216 -8.20 -4.42 -7.43
N ALA A 217 -7.39 -3.87 -6.52
CA ALA A 217 -6.17 -4.54 -6.08
C ALA A 217 -6.47 -5.89 -5.41
N ALA A 218 -7.43 -5.94 -4.47
CA ALA A 218 -7.81 -7.16 -3.77
C ALA A 218 -8.27 -8.25 -4.74
N ARG A 219 -9.11 -7.91 -5.74
CA ARG A 219 -9.55 -8.86 -6.74
C ARG A 219 -8.38 -9.51 -7.49
N LEU A 220 -7.41 -8.71 -7.93
CA LEU A 220 -6.25 -9.25 -8.65
C LEU A 220 -5.32 -10.07 -7.75
N TYR A 221 -5.10 -9.64 -6.50
CA TYR A 221 -4.28 -10.41 -5.56
C TYR A 221 -4.94 -11.72 -5.15
N THR A 222 -6.28 -11.79 -5.11
CA THR A 222 -7.01 -13.06 -4.93
C THR A 222 -6.68 -14.05 -6.04
N ASP A 223 -6.75 -13.61 -7.30
CA ASP A 223 -6.43 -14.45 -8.46
C ASP A 223 -4.97 -14.87 -8.47
N LEU A 224 -4.05 -13.94 -8.14
CA LEU A 224 -2.62 -14.20 -8.08
C LEU A 224 -2.27 -15.21 -6.96
N ALA A 225 -2.86 -15.07 -5.77
CA ALA A 225 -2.66 -16.00 -4.67
C ALA A 225 -3.17 -17.41 -5.02
N ALA A 226 -4.35 -17.50 -5.65
CA ALA A 226 -4.90 -18.78 -6.11
C ALA A 226 -4.01 -19.46 -7.17
N ARG A 227 -3.47 -18.70 -8.13
CA ARG A 227 -2.52 -19.23 -9.14
C ARG A 227 -1.22 -19.70 -8.49
N ALA A 228 -0.63 -18.91 -7.59
CA ALA A 228 0.58 -19.28 -6.86
C ALA A 228 0.38 -20.56 -6.02
N LYS A 229 -0.80 -20.72 -5.39
CA LYS A 229 -1.19 -21.93 -4.66
C LYS A 229 -1.23 -23.16 -5.58
N ILE A 230 -1.86 -23.07 -6.73
CA ILE A 230 -1.92 -24.17 -7.72
C ILE A 230 -0.51 -24.54 -8.22
N GLN A 231 0.35 -23.56 -8.40
CA GLN A 231 1.74 -23.76 -8.86
C GLN A 231 2.65 -24.28 -7.74
N GLY A 232 2.19 -24.32 -6.48
CA GLY A 232 3.00 -24.67 -5.32
C GLY A 232 4.09 -23.64 -4.98
N ASN A 233 3.96 -22.41 -5.46
CA ASN A 233 4.90 -21.33 -5.20
C ASN A 233 4.57 -20.63 -3.87
N VAL A 234 5.04 -21.21 -2.77
CA VAL A 234 4.78 -20.72 -1.41
C VAL A 234 5.23 -19.27 -1.22
N LEU A 235 6.35 -18.87 -1.84
CA LEU A 235 6.89 -17.51 -1.69
C LEU A 235 5.96 -16.46 -2.32
N GLU A 236 5.53 -16.71 -3.55
CA GLU A 236 4.59 -15.80 -4.24
C GLU A 236 3.22 -15.83 -3.58
N GLN A 237 2.71 -17.01 -3.20
CA GLN A 237 1.44 -17.12 -2.47
C GLN A 237 1.47 -16.28 -1.18
N THR A 238 2.54 -16.42 -0.37
CA THR A 238 2.73 -15.64 0.86
C THR A 238 2.69 -14.13 0.57
N GLN A 239 3.38 -13.68 -0.47
CA GLN A 239 3.42 -12.26 -0.81
C GLN A 239 2.04 -11.74 -1.26
N TYR A 240 1.35 -12.47 -2.14
CA TYR A 240 0.05 -12.06 -2.64
C TYR A 240 -1.04 -12.08 -1.55
N LEU A 241 -0.98 -13.03 -0.61
CA LEU A 241 -1.88 -13.04 0.54
C LEU A 241 -1.64 -11.82 1.46
N LYS A 242 -0.38 -11.40 1.66
CA LYS A 242 -0.07 -10.18 2.42
C LYS A 242 -0.61 -8.91 1.72
N ASP A 243 -0.42 -8.80 0.41
CA ASP A 243 -0.91 -7.66 -0.36
C ASP A 243 -2.44 -7.63 -0.40
N LEU A 244 -3.09 -8.81 -0.40
CA LEU A 244 -4.53 -8.96 -0.31
C LEU A 244 -5.05 -8.53 1.08
N ILE A 245 -4.41 -8.99 2.16
CA ILE A 245 -4.72 -8.56 3.54
C ILE A 245 -4.63 -7.05 3.65
N PHE A 246 -3.53 -6.47 3.18
CA PHE A 246 -3.34 -5.02 3.17
C PHE A 246 -4.46 -4.31 2.40
N SER A 247 -4.83 -4.81 1.22
CA SER A 247 -5.90 -4.22 0.40
C SER A 247 -7.23 -4.19 1.14
N TYR A 248 -7.62 -5.30 1.79
CA TYR A 248 -8.86 -5.36 2.55
C TYR A 248 -8.83 -4.52 3.83
N GLN A 249 -7.69 -4.46 4.53
CA GLN A 249 -7.53 -3.61 5.72
C GLN A 249 -7.68 -2.12 5.39
N GLU A 250 -7.03 -1.65 4.33
CA GLU A 250 -7.14 -0.26 3.88
C GLU A 250 -8.55 0.07 3.36
N ALA A 251 -9.25 -0.90 2.76
CA ALA A 251 -10.66 -0.79 2.41
C ALA A 251 -11.60 -0.87 3.62
N LYS A 252 -11.09 -1.22 4.81
CA LYS A 252 -11.85 -1.50 6.05
C LYS A 252 -12.85 -2.66 5.92
N GLU A 253 -12.56 -3.60 5.06
CA GLU A 253 -13.34 -4.80 4.82
C GLU A 253 -12.86 -5.94 5.74
N TYR A 254 -12.93 -5.74 7.05
CA TYR A 254 -12.34 -6.64 8.05
C TYR A 254 -12.91 -8.06 7.99
N THR A 255 -14.15 -8.25 7.60
CA THR A 255 -14.75 -9.58 7.39
C THR A 255 -14.08 -10.35 6.26
N GLN A 256 -13.56 -9.67 5.23
CA GLN A 256 -12.83 -10.27 4.13
C GLN A 256 -11.37 -10.56 4.48
N VAL A 257 -10.80 -9.82 5.42
CA VAL A 257 -9.42 -10.01 5.89
C VAL A 257 -9.24 -11.36 6.58
N LEU A 258 -10.17 -11.74 7.47
CA LEU A 258 -10.05 -12.89 8.37
C LEU A 258 -9.79 -14.22 7.65
N PRO A 259 -10.55 -14.64 6.62
CA PRO A 259 -10.28 -15.88 5.91
C PRO A 259 -8.90 -15.88 5.22
N VAL A 260 -8.46 -14.73 4.71
CA VAL A 260 -7.14 -14.60 4.06
C VAL A 260 -6.00 -14.71 5.08
N GLN A 261 -6.16 -14.10 6.26
CA GLN A 261 -5.20 -14.23 7.35
C GLN A 261 -5.12 -15.66 7.88
N THR A 262 -6.26 -16.34 7.96
CA THR A 262 -6.29 -17.76 8.36
C THR A 262 -5.56 -18.65 7.34
N GLU A 263 -5.75 -18.39 6.03
CA GLU A 263 -4.99 -19.10 4.99
C GLU A 263 -3.49 -18.83 5.11
N LEU A 264 -3.10 -17.59 5.34
CA LEU A 264 -1.69 -17.21 5.52
C LEU A 264 -1.09 -17.86 6.76
N LEU A 265 -1.83 -17.90 7.88
CA LEU A 265 -1.40 -18.57 9.13
C LEU A 265 -1.15 -20.06 8.89
N GLN A 266 -2.07 -20.74 8.20
CA GLN A 266 -1.89 -22.13 7.82
C GLN A 266 -0.67 -22.34 6.91
N LEU A 267 -0.42 -21.41 6.01
CA LEU A 267 0.76 -21.45 5.13
C LEU A 267 2.06 -21.32 5.94
N TYR A 268 2.11 -20.42 6.94
CA TYR A 268 3.27 -20.30 7.85
C TYR A 268 3.52 -21.59 8.62
N ARG A 269 2.47 -22.19 9.19
CA ARG A 269 2.56 -23.46 9.93
C ARG A 269 3.10 -24.59 9.05
N THR A 270 2.55 -24.75 7.85
CA THR A 270 2.96 -25.83 6.94
C THR A 270 4.33 -25.62 6.32
N SER A 271 4.79 -24.38 6.22
CA SER A 271 6.13 -24.04 5.68
C SER A 271 7.19 -23.88 6.77
N GLY A 272 6.85 -24.09 8.05
CA GLY A 272 7.79 -24.01 9.17
C GLY A 272 8.24 -22.59 9.52
N GLN A 273 7.46 -21.57 9.16
CA GLN A 273 7.75 -20.17 9.46
C GLN A 273 7.08 -19.73 10.77
N HIS A 274 7.34 -20.48 11.85
CA HIS A 274 6.65 -20.32 13.13
C HIS A 274 6.90 -18.95 13.81
N ASP A 275 8.00 -18.30 13.50
CA ASP A 275 8.32 -16.95 14.00
C ASP A 275 7.39 -15.84 13.43
N LEU A 276 6.70 -16.12 12.33
CA LEU A 276 5.72 -15.22 11.71
C LEU A 276 4.28 -15.46 12.18
N GLU A 277 4.04 -16.53 12.96
CA GLU A 277 2.68 -16.83 13.46
C GLU A 277 2.22 -15.80 14.50
N PRO A 278 2.97 -15.49 15.60
CA PRO A 278 2.47 -14.58 16.63
C PRO A 278 2.05 -13.19 16.14
N PRO A 279 2.82 -12.49 15.30
CA PRO A 279 2.38 -11.20 14.78
C PRO A 279 1.09 -11.30 13.94
N LEU A 280 0.91 -12.38 13.16
CA LEU A 280 -0.29 -12.59 12.39
C LEU A 280 -1.49 -12.95 13.26
N GLU A 281 -1.31 -13.77 14.30
CA GLU A 281 -2.34 -14.12 15.29
C GLU A 281 -2.82 -12.87 16.05
N ILE A 282 -1.91 -11.94 16.40
CA ILE A 282 -2.25 -10.65 16.99
C ILE A 282 -3.07 -9.80 16.01
N ASP A 283 -2.69 -9.76 14.74
CA ASP A 283 -3.42 -8.99 13.73
C ASP A 283 -4.82 -9.59 13.47
N ILE A 284 -4.97 -10.91 13.50
CA ILE A 284 -6.28 -11.58 13.43
C ILE A 284 -7.14 -11.16 14.63
N ALA A 285 -6.59 -11.20 15.85
CA ALA A 285 -7.31 -10.77 17.05
C ALA A 285 -7.79 -9.31 16.94
N ARG A 286 -6.94 -8.41 16.47
CA ARG A 286 -7.30 -6.99 16.25
C ARG A 286 -8.40 -6.82 15.20
N ASN A 287 -8.37 -7.61 14.13
CA ASN A 287 -9.43 -7.58 13.11
C ASN A 287 -10.75 -8.12 13.63
N PHE A 288 -10.76 -9.15 14.51
CA PHE A 288 -11.97 -9.57 15.21
C PHE A 288 -12.53 -8.46 16.10
N ARG A 289 -11.69 -7.75 16.86
CA ARG A 289 -12.14 -6.58 17.64
C ARG A 289 -12.76 -5.49 16.76
N ALA A 290 -12.23 -5.27 15.56
CA ALA A 290 -12.76 -4.26 14.64
C ALA A 290 -14.19 -4.58 14.13
N ILE A 291 -14.65 -5.83 14.31
CA ILE A 291 -16.01 -6.29 13.95
C ILE A 291 -16.83 -6.73 15.18
N ASP A 292 -16.48 -6.21 16.36
CA ASP A 292 -17.13 -6.52 17.64
C ASP A 292 -17.05 -8.01 18.06
N GLY A 293 -16.06 -8.75 17.54
CA GLY A 293 -15.80 -10.16 17.83
C GLY A 293 -14.82 -10.34 19.00
N ASP A 294 -15.10 -9.73 20.16
CA ASP A 294 -14.18 -9.74 21.30
C ASP A 294 -13.83 -11.13 21.83
N ALA A 295 -14.78 -12.06 21.81
CA ALA A 295 -14.52 -13.43 22.27
C ALA A 295 -13.48 -14.12 21.39
N GLN A 296 -13.64 -14.04 20.06
CA GLN A 296 -12.68 -14.59 19.11
C GLN A 296 -11.33 -13.84 19.17
N ALA A 297 -11.35 -12.54 19.43
CA ALA A 297 -10.13 -11.78 19.64
C ALA A 297 -9.33 -12.30 20.84
N VAL A 298 -9.99 -12.58 21.96
CA VAL A 298 -9.36 -13.18 23.16
C VAL A 298 -8.75 -14.53 22.82
N ASP A 299 -9.43 -15.39 22.05
CA ASP A 299 -8.91 -16.69 21.65
C ASP A 299 -7.61 -16.56 20.85
N TYR A 300 -7.60 -15.68 19.85
CA TYR A 300 -6.41 -15.43 19.04
C TYR A 300 -5.28 -14.74 19.83
N TYR A 301 -5.58 -13.83 20.75
CA TYR A 301 -4.57 -13.29 21.65
C TYR A 301 -3.96 -14.36 22.56
N ASN A 302 -4.77 -15.27 23.09
CA ASN A 302 -4.26 -16.39 23.89
C ASN A 302 -3.37 -17.32 23.06
N LEU A 303 -3.77 -17.61 21.81
CA LEU A 303 -2.95 -18.39 20.88
C LEU A 303 -1.61 -17.69 20.62
N ALA A 304 -1.65 -16.40 20.26
CA ALA A 304 -0.45 -15.59 20.01
C ALA A 304 0.47 -15.55 21.26
N TYR A 305 -0.13 -15.47 22.46
CA TYR A 305 0.63 -15.51 23.69
C TYR A 305 1.40 -16.83 23.84
N VAL A 306 0.72 -17.96 23.68
CA VAL A 306 1.32 -19.29 23.81
C VAL A 306 2.42 -19.51 22.77
N THR A 307 2.15 -19.15 21.52
CA THR A 307 3.12 -19.26 20.41
C THR A 307 4.34 -18.38 20.66
N ALA A 308 4.14 -17.09 20.98
CA ALA A 308 5.22 -16.15 21.25
C ALA A 308 6.06 -16.54 22.47
N GLN A 309 5.41 -17.03 23.54
CA GLN A 309 6.09 -17.47 24.75
C GLN A 309 6.97 -18.70 24.48
N SER A 310 6.46 -19.68 23.71
CA SER A 310 7.21 -20.89 23.35
C SER A 310 8.46 -20.58 22.51
N LEU A 311 8.39 -19.55 21.70
CA LEU A 311 9.47 -19.05 20.83
C LEU A 311 10.36 -17.98 21.51
N GLN A 312 10.06 -17.61 22.75
CA GLN A 312 10.76 -16.56 23.51
C GLN A 312 10.72 -15.19 22.82
N LEU A 313 9.67 -14.91 22.06
CA LEU A 313 9.44 -13.65 21.35
C LEU A 313 8.78 -12.64 22.30
N TYR A 314 9.48 -12.22 23.35
CA TYR A 314 8.93 -11.40 24.43
C TYR A 314 8.30 -10.07 23.98
N GLY A 315 8.75 -9.49 22.85
CA GLY A 315 8.11 -8.31 22.27
C GLY A 315 6.65 -8.56 21.84
N HIS A 316 6.35 -9.75 21.27
CA HIS A 316 4.98 -10.14 20.92
C HIS A 316 4.18 -10.52 22.16
N VAL A 317 4.81 -11.19 23.15
CA VAL A 317 4.20 -11.44 24.47
C VAL A 317 3.72 -10.13 25.09
N SER A 318 4.59 -9.11 25.12
CA SER A 318 4.23 -7.79 25.64
C SER A 318 3.08 -7.15 24.87
N THR A 319 3.08 -7.26 23.54
CA THR A 319 2.00 -6.73 22.70
C THR A 319 0.66 -7.39 23.03
N VAL A 320 0.62 -8.70 23.13
CA VAL A 320 -0.58 -9.45 23.48
C VAL A 320 -1.12 -9.06 24.86
N LEU A 321 -0.23 -9.02 25.87
CA LEU A 321 -0.64 -8.70 27.25
C LEU A 321 -1.17 -7.26 27.34
N LYS A 322 -0.59 -6.35 26.59
CA LYS A 322 -1.09 -4.98 26.49
C LYS A 322 -2.46 -4.92 25.84
N ASP A 323 -2.64 -5.56 24.68
CA ASP A 323 -3.88 -5.53 23.93
C ASP A 323 -5.04 -6.22 24.70
N LEU A 324 -4.76 -7.33 25.39
CA LEU A 324 -5.69 -7.99 26.31
C LEU A 324 -6.03 -7.11 27.52
N GLY A 325 -5.02 -6.46 28.11
CA GLY A 325 -5.23 -5.54 29.23
C GLY A 325 -6.12 -4.35 28.83
N ASP A 326 -5.89 -3.76 27.65
CA ASP A 326 -6.71 -2.69 27.10
C ASP A 326 -8.15 -3.19 26.85
N LEU A 327 -8.33 -4.37 26.24
CA LEU A 327 -9.63 -4.98 25.97
C LEU A 327 -10.42 -5.23 27.26
N TYR A 328 -9.83 -5.84 28.28
CA TYR A 328 -10.50 -6.09 29.55
C TYR A 328 -10.84 -4.79 30.29
N ALA A 329 -9.99 -3.78 30.23
CA ALA A 329 -10.28 -2.47 30.80
C ALA A 329 -11.48 -1.79 30.12
N GLU A 330 -11.56 -1.84 28.78
CA GLU A 330 -12.68 -1.33 27.99
C GLU A 330 -14.02 -2.03 28.36
N GLN A 331 -13.97 -3.31 28.68
CA GLN A 331 -15.12 -4.12 29.12
C GLN A 331 -15.48 -3.92 30.61
N GLY A 332 -14.68 -3.14 31.35
CA GLY A 332 -14.86 -2.96 32.80
C GLY A 332 -14.44 -4.14 33.63
N LEU A 333 -13.73 -5.11 33.07
CA LEU A 333 -13.14 -6.27 33.73
C LEU A 333 -11.81 -5.88 34.38
N THR A 334 -11.90 -5.08 35.45
CA THR A 334 -10.74 -4.40 36.04
C THR A 334 -9.71 -5.38 36.62
N ASN A 335 -10.14 -6.47 37.25
CA ASN A 335 -9.23 -7.46 37.85
C ASN A 335 -8.41 -8.20 36.77
N GLU A 336 -9.07 -8.55 35.67
CA GLU A 336 -8.44 -9.19 34.50
C GLU A 336 -7.45 -8.23 33.86
N ALA A 337 -7.82 -6.96 33.67
CA ALA A 337 -6.94 -5.94 33.13
C ALA A 337 -5.71 -5.74 34.03
N LEU A 338 -5.86 -5.61 35.35
CA LEU A 338 -4.77 -5.52 36.31
C LEU A 338 -3.85 -6.73 36.23
N THR A 339 -4.41 -7.93 36.07
CA THR A 339 -3.63 -9.15 35.90
C THR A 339 -2.76 -9.07 34.62
N MET A 340 -3.34 -8.68 33.48
CA MET A 340 -2.60 -8.56 32.22
C MET A 340 -1.47 -7.52 32.31
N TYR A 341 -1.71 -6.36 32.91
CA TYR A 341 -0.66 -5.35 33.04
C TYR A 341 0.43 -5.72 34.05
N ASN A 342 0.12 -6.45 35.12
CA ASN A 342 1.15 -7.02 36.01
C ASN A 342 2.04 -8.05 35.29
N LEU A 343 1.46 -8.86 34.41
CA LEU A 343 2.21 -9.78 33.58
C LEU A 343 3.03 -9.02 32.53
N LEU A 344 2.49 -7.93 31.97
CA LEU A 344 3.19 -7.06 31.03
C LEU A 344 4.47 -6.49 31.65
N VAL A 345 4.43 -6.02 32.90
CA VAL A 345 5.65 -5.56 33.60
C VAL A 345 6.75 -6.63 33.58
N ARG A 346 6.39 -7.90 33.83
CA ARG A 346 7.35 -9.02 33.81
C ARG A 346 7.86 -9.34 32.41
N ALA A 347 6.97 -9.35 31.41
CA ALA A 347 7.36 -9.57 30.02
C ALA A 347 8.32 -8.50 29.53
N GLU A 348 8.05 -7.24 29.87
CA GLU A 348 8.91 -6.09 29.52
C GLU A 348 10.25 -6.11 30.27
N GLN A 349 10.28 -6.63 31.50
CA GLN A 349 11.54 -6.89 32.21
C GLN A 349 12.38 -7.95 31.49
N GLN A 350 11.76 -9.06 31.03
CA GLN A 350 12.44 -10.08 30.24
C GLN A 350 12.92 -9.58 28.88
N ALA A 351 12.17 -8.66 28.28
CA ALA A 351 12.53 -7.97 27.03
C ALA A 351 13.57 -6.84 27.22
N TYR A 352 13.97 -6.53 28.47
CA TYR A 352 14.82 -5.39 28.83
C TYR A 352 14.27 -4.04 28.31
N ASN A 353 12.94 -3.92 28.18
CA ASN A 353 12.27 -2.72 27.68
C ASN A 353 11.82 -1.80 28.82
N GLN A 354 12.69 -0.91 29.27
CA GLN A 354 12.37 0.02 30.36
C GLN A 354 11.19 0.96 30.02
N HIS A 355 11.03 1.33 28.76
CA HIS A 355 9.91 2.15 28.34
C HIS A 355 8.58 1.38 28.45
N GLY A 356 8.55 0.11 28.05
CA GLY A 356 7.39 -0.75 28.20
C GLY A 356 7.01 -0.93 29.68
N ILE A 357 7.99 -1.13 30.58
CA ILE A 357 7.75 -1.19 32.02
C ILE A 357 7.09 0.10 32.55
N LEU A 358 7.60 1.26 32.14
CA LEU A 358 7.02 2.54 32.52
C LEU A 358 5.57 2.68 32.06
N VAL A 359 5.27 2.30 30.82
CA VAL A 359 3.89 2.32 30.27
C VAL A 359 2.97 1.38 31.03
N ALA A 360 3.46 0.18 31.39
CA ALA A 360 2.67 -0.78 32.16
C ALA A 360 2.33 -0.25 33.57
N TYR A 361 3.29 0.36 34.27
CA TYR A 361 3.03 1.00 35.56
C TYR A 361 2.08 2.21 35.47
N ASP A 362 2.14 2.98 34.40
CA ASP A 362 1.17 4.06 34.16
C ASP A 362 -0.25 3.51 34.04
N ARG A 363 -0.44 2.44 33.27
CA ARG A 363 -1.74 1.78 33.13
C ARG A 363 -2.24 1.17 34.42
N LEU A 364 -1.38 0.48 35.16
CA LEU A 364 -1.71 -0.06 36.49
C LEU A 364 -2.17 1.07 37.44
N GLY A 365 -1.42 2.18 37.50
CA GLY A 365 -1.77 3.32 38.34
C GLY A 365 -3.14 3.91 37.97
N GLN A 366 -3.44 4.05 36.68
CA GLN A 366 -4.73 4.54 36.20
C GLN A 366 -5.88 3.58 36.57
N LEU A 367 -5.72 2.28 36.33
CA LEU A 367 -6.74 1.28 36.66
C LEU A 367 -7.02 1.18 38.15
N TYR A 368 -6.00 1.26 39.01
CA TYR A 368 -6.18 1.32 40.45
C TYR A 368 -6.97 2.57 40.88
N LEU A 369 -6.74 3.75 40.25
CA LEU A 369 -7.54 4.94 40.51
C LEU A 369 -9.00 4.78 40.08
N GLU A 370 -9.23 4.21 38.91
CA GLU A 370 -10.56 3.95 38.37
C GLU A 370 -11.34 2.96 39.24
N SER A 371 -10.65 2.00 39.85
CA SER A 371 -11.25 1.02 40.78
C SER A 371 -11.41 1.56 42.22
N GLY A 372 -10.97 2.80 42.49
CA GLY A 372 -11.05 3.40 43.82
C GLY A 372 -10.02 2.89 44.82
N ASP A 373 -8.87 2.43 44.34
CA ASP A 373 -7.73 1.97 45.13
C ASP A 373 -6.52 2.93 44.99
N PRO A 374 -6.54 4.08 45.69
CA PRO A 374 -5.48 5.08 45.59
C PRO A 374 -4.13 4.60 46.15
N ASP A 375 -4.13 3.64 47.07
CA ASP A 375 -2.92 3.14 47.71
C ASP A 375 -2.09 2.32 46.71
N ASN A 376 -2.72 1.36 46.02
CA ASN A 376 -2.07 0.61 44.95
C ASN A 376 -1.73 1.50 43.74
N ALA A 377 -2.56 2.49 43.44
CA ALA A 377 -2.23 3.49 42.42
C ALA A 377 -0.93 4.26 42.74
N LEU A 378 -0.78 4.69 44.01
CA LEU A 378 0.43 5.38 44.46
C LEU A 378 1.69 4.49 44.34
N ILE A 379 1.56 3.20 44.69
CA ILE A 379 2.66 2.23 44.53
C ILE A 379 3.04 2.09 43.05
N ALA A 380 2.07 1.93 42.17
CA ALA A 380 2.31 1.83 40.74
C ALA A 380 2.97 3.09 40.14
N PHE A 381 2.46 4.28 40.47
CA PHE A 381 3.05 5.53 39.97
C PHE A 381 4.46 5.80 40.53
N ARG A 382 4.76 5.41 41.78
CA ARG A 382 6.12 5.48 42.34
C ARG A 382 7.09 4.57 41.61
N ALA A 383 6.66 3.34 41.28
CA ALA A 383 7.46 2.44 40.48
C ALA A 383 7.69 3.01 39.07
N GLY A 384 6.65 3.55 38.43
CA GLY A 384 6.76 4.24 37.14
C GLY A 384 7.68 5.45 37.19
N LEU A 385 7.66 6.25 38.29
CA LEU A 385 8.53 7.42 38.44
C LEU A 385 10.02 7.04 38.40
N ALA A 386 10.42 5.94 39.05
CA ALA A 386 11.80 5.48 39.04
C ALA A 386 12.29 5.21 37.59
N PHE A 387 11.45 4.61 36.74
CA PHE A 387 11.77 4.45 35.31
C PHE A 387 11.69 5.75 34.52
N ALA A 388 10.74 6.64 34.83
CA ALA A 388 10.62 7.96 34.21
C ALA A 388 11.88 8.83 34.46
N GLU A 389 12.47 8.77 35.66
CA GLU A 389 13.72 9.43 36.02
C GLU A 389 14.90 8.84 35.24
N SER A 390 15.02 7.51 35.19
CA SER A 390 16.12 6.83 34.48
C SER A 390 16.10 7.13 32.97
N LEU A 391 14.90 7.24 32.37
CA LEU A 391 14.70 7.51 30.96
C LEU A 391 14.64 9.01 30.63
N SER A 392 14.58 9.89 31.64
CA SER A 392 14.29 11.33 31.49
C SER A 392 13.02 11.56 30.66
N TYR A 393 12.00 10.72 30.82
CA TYR A 393 10.78 10.72 30.03
C TYR A 393 9.53 10.75 30.93
N ARG A 394 8.60 11.68 30.67
CA ARG A 394 7.35 11.90 31.43
C ARG A 394 7.51 12.07 32.94
N GLN A 395 8.71 12.40 33.42
CA GLN A 395 9.00 12.59 34.84
C GLN A 395 8.06 13.59 35.53
N PRO A 396 7.72 14.77 34.97
CA PRO A 396 6.80 15.71 35.63
C PRO A 396 5.40 15.10 35.86
N TYR A 397 4.90 14.29 34.92
CA TYR A 397 3.61 13.64 35.05
C TYR A 397 3.58 12.65 36.22
N PHE A 398 4.56 11.75 36.30
CA PHE A 398 4.62 10.78 37.41
C PHE A 398 4.84 11.46 38.76
N THR A 399 5.65 12.52 38.82
CA THR A 399 5.86 13.33 40.02
C THR A 399 4.55 13.96 40.51
N GLU A 400 3.75 14.49 39.59
CA GLU A 400 2.44 15.08 39.90
C GLU A 400 1.45 14.00 40.43
N GLN A 401 1.36 12.83 39.79
CA GLN A 401 0.51 11.75 40.25
C GLN A 401 0.90 11.28 41.67
N VAL A 402 2.19 11.06 41.91
CA VAL A 402 2.72 10.68 43.22
C VAL A 402 2.42 11.75 44.27
N ALA A 403 2.66 13.03 43.98
CA ALA A 403 2.43 14.15 44.92
C ALA A 403 0.95 14.25 45.28
N ARG A 404 0.04 14.15 44.31
CA ARG A 404 -1.41 14.19 44.52
C ARG A 404 -1.87 13.08 45.45
N LEU A 405 -1.49 11.85 45.21
CA LEU A 405 -1.90 10.68 45.99
C LEU A 405 -1.24 10.64 47.37
N SER A 406 0.02 11.08 47.49
CA SER A 406 0.73 11.13 48.79
C SER A 406 0.13 12.20 49.74
N ALA A 407 -0.62 13.18 49.26
CA ALA A 407 -1.27 14.17 50.12
C ALA A 407 -2.49 13.55 50.85
N ASP A 408 -3.08 12.52 50.29
CA ASP A 408 -4.31 11.87 50.78
C ASP A 408 -4.01 10.57 51.57
N THR A 409 -2.79 9.99 51.47
CA THR A 409 -2.42 8.71 52.10
C THR A 409 -1.29 8.93 53.15
N PRO A 410 -1.47 8.61 54.46
CA PRO A 410 -0.45 8.66 55.46
C PRO A 410 0.70 7.67 55.16
N ALA A 411 1.96 8.11 55.39
CA ALA A 411 3.15 7.39 54.95
C ALA A 411 3.38 6.01 55.69
N ASP A 412 2.67 5.77 56.78
CA ASP A 412 2.88 4.55 57.63
C ASP A 412 2.08 3.31 57.17
N ASP A 413 1.13 3.43 56.25
CA ASP A 413 0.25 2.33 55.85
C ASP A 413 0.65 1.65 54.53
N LEU A 414 1.74 2.09 53.89
CA LEU A 414 2.15 1.55 52.59
C LEU A 414 2.95 0.25 52.73
N VAL A 415 2.32 -0.88 52.61
CA VAL A 415 2.97 -2.18 52.49
C VAL A 415 3.54 -2.32 51.04
N ALA A 416 4.82 -2.68 50.94
CA ALA A 416 5.42 -3.03 49.65
C ALA A 416 4.60 -4.14 48.97
N PRO A 417 4.45 -4.11 47.62
CA PRO A 417 3.70 -5.16 46.91
C PRO A 417 4.28 -6.54 47.28
N PRO A 418 3.44 -7.57 47.44
CA PRO A 418 3.88 -8.90 47.78
C PRO A 418 4.91 -9.39 46.74
N GLN A 419 6.08 -9.79 47.21
CA GLN A 419 7.17 -10.28 46.35
C GLN A 419 6.90 -11.66 45.75
N GLU A 420 5.85 -12.34 46.18
CA GLU A 420 5.43 -13.66 45.70
C GLU A 420 4.12 -13.51 44.91
N THR A 421 4.24 -13.05 43.68
CA THR A 421 3.15 -13.18 42.72
C THR A 421 3.22 -14.58 42.09
N PRO A 422 2.07 -15.30 41.91
CA PRO A 422 2.03 -16.61 41.29
C PRO A 422 2.75 -16.61 39.95
N SER A 423 3.31 -17.77 39.56
CA SER A 423 3.88 -17.88 38.21
C SER A 423 2.81 -17.54 37.18
N PHE A 424 3.24 -17.02 36.01
CA PHE A 424 2.28 -16.66 34.95
C PHE A 424 1.27 -17.77 34.69
N GLY A 425 1.74 -19.01 34.57
CA GLY A 425 0.87 -20.18 34.37
C GLY A 425 -0.12 -20.42 35.51
N GLU A 426 0.19 -20.00 36.75
CA GLU A 426 -0.71 -20.06 37.89
C GLU A 426 -1.69 -18.88 37.90
N ALA A 427 -1.23 -17.67 37.66
CA ALA A 427 -2.09 -16.50 37.60
C ALA A 427 -3.07 -16.55 36.40
N LEU A 428 -2.60 -17.05 35.26
CA LEU A 428 -3.45 -17.28 34.09
C LEU A 428 -4.44 -18.42 34.37
N ARG A 429 -3.98 -19.56 34.99
CA ARG A 429 -4.88 -20.65 35.37
C ARG A 429 -5.88 -20.24 36.44
N GLU A 430 -5.54 -19.33 37.33
CA GLU A 430 -6.42 -18.84 38.38
C GLU A 430 -7.45 -17.85 37.82
N SER A 431 -7.02 -16.96 36.94
CA SER A 431 -7.91 -16.05 36.19
C SER A 431 -8.84 -16.81 35.24
N LEU A 432 -8.37 -17.90 34.63
CA LEU A 432 -9.16 -18.79 33.77
C LEU A 432 -10.01 -19.80 34.53
N ARG A 433 -9.75 -20.00 35.84
CA ARG A 433 -10.49 -20.97 36.68
C ARG A 433 -11.86 -20.44 37.10
N ASP A 434 -12.00 -19.14 37.35
CA ASP A 434 -13.24 -18.50 37.79
C ASP A 434 -14.13 -18.08 36.62
N ASN A 435 -13.57 -17.98 35.42
CA ASN A 435 -14.28 -17.74 34.16
C ASN A 435 -13.61 -18.60 33.09
N PRO A 436 -13.92 -19.90 32.98
CA PRO A 436 -13.27 -20.73 31.99
C PRO A 436 -13.66 -20.29 30.58
N PRO A 437 -12.81 -19.55 29.90
CA PRO A 437 -12.91 -19.52 28.46
C PRO A 437 -12.24 -20.82 28.02
N PHE A 438 -13.04 -21.83 27.80
CA PHE A 438 -12.69 -23.06 27.13
C PHE A 438 -11.56 -23.91 27.76
N ASP A 439 -11.85 -25.19 27.95
CA ASP A 439 -10.91 -26.29 28.07
C ASP A 439 -10.16 -26.35 26.69
N LEU A 440 -9.25 -25.42 26.48
CA LEU A 440 -8.49 -25.33 25.23
C LEU A 440 -7.33 -26.31 25.29
N ASP A 441 -7.60 -27.55 24.88
CA ASP A 441 -6.54 -28.42 24.35
C ASP A 441 -5.92 -27.67 23.14
N PRO A 442 -4.60 -27.48 23.05
CA PRO A 442 -3.96 -26.94 21.87
C PRO A 442 -4.36 -27.62 20.55
N ALA A 443 -4.88 -28.87 20.63
CA ALA A 443 -5.47 -29.58 19.50
C ALA A 443 -6.90 -29.12 19.13
N ASP A 444 -7.61 -28.43 20.03
CA ASP A 444 -8.95 -27.86 19.76
C ASP A 444 -8.90 -26.46 19.13
N LEU A 445 -7.73 -25.82 19.12
CA LEU A 445 -7.46 -24.57 18.40
C LEU A 445 -7.16 -24.82 16.92
N ASP A 446 -7.78 -25.81 16.31
CA ASP A 446 -7.78 -25.98 14.87
C ASP A 446 -8.56 -24.81 14.24
N PRO A 447 -7.88 -23.85 13.56
CA PRO A 447 -8.54 -22.70 12.95
C PRO A 447 -9.55 -23.12 11.86
N THR A 448 -9.54 -24.39 11.44
CA THR A 448 -10.56 -24.94 10.53
C THR A 448 -11.87 -25.29 11.26
N ARG A 449 -11.92 -25.26 12.59
CA ARG A 449 -13.12 -25.47 13.42
C ARG A 449 -13.82 -24.19 13.84
N ILE A 450 -13.17 -23.03 13.69
CA ILE A 450 -13.85 -21.74 13.86
C ILE A 450 -14.59 -21.50 12.55
N ASP A 451 -15.87 -21.87 12.51
CA ASP A 451 -16.71 -21.63 11.33
C ASP A 451 -16.86 -20.11 11.17
N PRO A 452 -16.30 -19.50 10.09
CA PRO A 452 -16.51 -18.07 9.85
C PRO A 452 -18.00 -17.73 9.63
N ALA A 453 -18.88 -18.74 9.53
CA ALA A 453 -20.33 -18.55 9.43
C ALA A 453 -20.96 -18.19 10.79
N ASP A 454 -20.37 -18.57 11.93
CA ASP A 454 -20.88 -18.18 13.25
C ASP A 454 -20.67 -16.69 13.57
N ALA A 455 -19.74 -16.02 12.86
CA ALA A 455 -19.58 -14.56 12.92
C ALA A 455 -20.51 -13.80 11.96
N ALA A 456 -21.29 -14.48 11.14
CA ALA A 456 -22.03 -13.94 10.00
C ALA A 456 -23.55 -14.18 10.05
N GLU A 457 -24.17 -14.29 11.24
CA GLU A 457 -25.63 -14.17 11.34
C GLU A 457 -26.18 -12.72 11.20
N THR A 458 -25.36 -11.79 10.72
CA THR A 458 -25.84 -10.59 10.07
C THR A 458 -25.85 -10.83 8.57
N GLU A 459 -27.02 -10.83 7.97
CA GLU A 459 -27.33 -11.05 6.56
C GLU A 459 -26.23 -10.49 5.63
N LEU A 460 -25.49 -11.42 4.99
CA LEU A 460 -24.61 -11.08 3.88
C LEU A 460 -25.43 -10.41 2.78
N PRO A 461 -25.10 -9.21 2.32
CA PRO A 461 -25.63 -8.73 1.07
C PRO A 461 -25.24 -9.73 0.00
N ALA A 462 -26.24 -10.15 -0.81
CA ALA A 462 -26.08 -11.06 -1.92
C ALA A 462 -24.83 -10.73 -2.74
N SER A 463 -24.13 -11.77 -3.15
CA SER A 463 -22.95 -11.73 -4.03
C SER A 463 -23.01 -10.55 -5.01
N PRO A 464 -21.94 -9.80 -5.21
CA PRO A 464 -21.92 -8.77 -6.23
C PRO A 464 -22.27 -9.43 -7.57
N PRO A 465 -23.06 -8.74 -8.42
CA PRO A 465 -23.50 -9.31 -9.67
C PRO A 465 -22.27 -9.75 -10.46
N GLU A 466 -22.33 -10.99 -10.96
CA GLU A 466 -21.39 -11.49 -11.95
C GLU A 466 -21.20 -10.40 -13.00
N ALA A 467 -19.97 -10.00 -13.21
CA ALA A 467 -19.63 -9.08 -14.30
C ALA A 467 -20.03 -9.79 -15.59
N ILE A 468 -21.16 -9.34 -16.13
CA ILE A 468 -21.66 -9.70 -17.44
C ILE A 468 -20.53 -9.35 -18.41
N ILE A 469 -19.82 -10.37 -18.87
CA ILE A 469 -19.17 -10.32 -20.17
C ILE A 469 -20.37 -10.37 -21.11
N ASP A 470 -20.78 -9.22 -21.60
CA ASP A 470 -21.86 -9.08 -22.58
C ASP A 470 -21.36 -9.65 -23.91
N GLU A 471 -21.50 -10.97 -24.06
CA GLU A 471 -21.54 -11.64 -25.36
C GLU A 471 -22.96 -11.50 -25.88
N THR A 472 -23.33 -10.36 -26.38
CA THR A 472 -24.43 -10.21 -27.33
C THR A 472 -24.05 -9.19 -28.38
N VAL A 473 -23.21 -9.63 -29.31
CA VAL A 473 -23.34 -9.13 -30.68
C VAL A 473 -24.61 -9.74 -31.23
N GLU A 474 -25.75 -9.13 -31.03
CA GLU A 474 -26.93 -9.42 -31.78
C GLU A 474 -26.70 -9.01 -33.22
N ASP A 475 -26.71 -10.02 -34.11
CA ASP A 475 -26.92 -9.91 -35.56
C ASP A 475 -28.13 -9.02 -35.84
N ILE A 476 -27.87 -7.76 -36.18
CA ILE A 476 -28.88 -6.94 -36.84
C ILE A 476 -28.80 -7.27 -38.33
N ALA A 477 -29.63 -8.21 -38.77
CA ALA A 477 -29.93 -8.39 -40.18
C ALA A 477 -30.53 -7.11 -40.79
N PRO A 478 -30.13 -6.72 -42.00
CA PRO A 478 -30.73 -5.57 -42.64
C PRO A 478 -32.18 -5.89 -43.07
N GLU A 479 -33.15 -5.15 -42.56
CA GLU A 479 -34.52 -5.13 -43.07
C GLU A 479 -34.49 -4.71 -44.54
N GLU A 480 -34.97 -5.63 -45.40
CA GLU A 480 -35.36 -5.34 -46.76
C GLU A 480 -36.58 -4.39 -46.74
N GLY A 481 -36.35 -3.13 -47.05
CA GLY A 481 -37.39 -2.15 -47.32
C GLY A 481 -37.63 -2.07 -48.82
N ASP A 482 -38.84 -2.45 -49.24
CA ASP A 482 -39.40 -2.40 -50.57
C ASP A 482 -39.23 -1.03 -51.27
N PRO A 483 -39.08 -1.03 -52.62
CA PRO A 483 -38.93 0.22 -53.40
C PRO A 483 -40.29 0.69 -53.93
N GLU A 484 -40.76 1.81 -53.45
CA GLU A 484 -41.81 2.56 -54.21
C GLU A 484 -41.48 4.00 -54.43
N SER A 485 -41.32 4.27 -55.73
CA SER A 485 -41.81 5.38 -56.50
C SER A 485 -41.33 6.83 -56.23
N VAL A 486 -40.59 7.33 -57.21
CA VAL A 486 -41.04 8.41 -58.11
C VAL A 486 -40.86 9.84 -57.60
N GLU A 487 -40.10 10.68 -58.17
CA GLU A 487 -40.28 11.56 -59.33
C GLU A 487 -39.10 12.50 -59.50
N THR A 488 -38.50 12.49 -60.66
CA THR A 488 -37.72 13.61 -61.18
C THR A 488 -38.64 14.74 -61.63
N PRO A 489 -38.20 15.97 -61.59
CA PRO A 489 -38.03 16.70 -62.84
C PRO A 489 -36.71 17.46 -62.98
N ALA A 490 -36.14 17.31 -64.15
CA ALA A 490 -35.26 18.28 -64.79
C ALA A 490 -36.08 19.45 -65.37
N PRO A 491 -35.50 20.54 -65.87
CA PRO A 491 -34.19 20.60 -66.53
C PRO A 491 -33.09 21.36 -65.77
#